data_b5ba33ccafb00b0e40e2b4e4e01700ba
#
_entry.id   b5ba33ccafb00b0e40e2b4e4e01700ba
#
_cell.length_a   1.000
_cell.length_b   1.000
_cell.length_c   1.000
_cell.angle_alpha   90.00
_cell.angle_beta   90.00
_cell.angle_gamma   90.00
#
_symmetry.space_group_name_H-M   'P 1'
#
loop_
_entity.id
_entity.type
_entity.pdbx_description
1 polymer ?
#
loop_
_entity_poly.entity_id
_entity_poly.type
_entity_poly.pdbx_seq_one_letter_code
_entity_poly.pdbx_strand_id
1 'polypeptide(L)'
;MATMARDRPEIRFHDEISSGWETLHQSRTFRARTAAMFDLLGNADLDGQRWLDAGCGTGTLSRLLAARGCDVTGVDASPEMIAAARGRRADGTPAERLTFRQIPTIASLPFADRSFDGVLCASVLEYVPNVAQCLAQIHRVLRPGGLLLVSIPNRDSLLRQSYKLAHAASSRVSARPLFRYLAFSKFEASPAAMQGLLRQHGLTMLATGFAGSPLPPALDRRPSVGTLINILARRDG
;
A
#
# COMPACT_ATOMS: atom_id res chain seq x y z
N MET A 1 -22.13 11.87 5.83
CA MET A 1 -21.12 11.34 4.90
C MET A 1 -20.16 10.29 5.54
N ALA A 2 -19.91 10.31 6.85
CA ALA A 2 -19.07 9.30 7.52
C ALA A 2 -19.67 7.87 7.57
N THR A 3 -21.00 7.74 7.54
CA THR A 3 -21.73 6.46 7.63
C THR A 3 -21.54 5.59 6.39
N MET A 4 -21.43 6.18 5.20
CA MET A 4 -21.28 5.41 3.94
C MET A 4 -19.94 4.68 3.78
N ALA A 5 -18.89 5.09 4.48
CA ALA A 5 -17.60 4.42 4.38
C ALA A 5 -17.57 3.09 5.17
N ARG A 6 -18.28 3.02 6.31
CA ARG A 6 -18.34 1.83 7.17
C ARG A 6 -19.11 0.64 6.56
N ASP A 7 -19.94 0.88 5.56
CA ASP A 7 -20.75 -0.18 4.93
C ASP A 7 -20.00 -0.98 3.86
N ARG A 8 -18.76 -0.58 3.53
CA ARG A 8 -17.95 -1.32 2.56
C ARG A 8 -17.33 -2.56 3.19
N PRO A 9 -17.56 -3.77 2.61
CA PRO A 9 -17.08 -5.04 3.18
C PRO A 9 -15.56 -5.10 3.38
N GLU A 10 -14.80 -4.48 2.47
CA GLU A 10 -13.33 -4.39 2.56
C GLU A 10 -12.87 -3.55 3.76
N ILE A 11 -13.57 -2.45 4.10
CA ILE A 11 -13.24 -1.64 5.26
C ILE A 11 -13.56 -2.42 6.54
N ARG A 12 -14.75 -3.03 6.64
CA ARG A 12 -15.11 -3.86 7.79
C ARG A 12 -14.11 -5.00 8.04
N PHE A 13 -13.63 -5.62 6.97
CA PHE A 13 -12.59 -6.65 7.09
C PHE A 13 -11.32 -6.10 7.73
N HIS A 14 -10.86 -4.90 7.33
CA HIS A 14 -9.68 -4.26 7.91
C HIS A 14 -9.93 -3.78 9.35
N ASP A 15 -11.13 -3.30 9.67
CA ASP A 15 -11.52 -2.94 11.03
C ASP A 15 -11.45 -4.17 11.96
N GLU A 16 -11.98 -5.33 11.52
CA GLU A 16 -11.96 -6.60 12.29
C GLU A 16 -10.54 -7.08 12.63
N ILE A 17 -9.60 -6.86 11.71
CA ILE A 17 -8.21 -7.33 11.89
C ILE A 17 -7.27 -6.26 12.47
N SER A 18 -7.77 -5.05 12.70
CA SER A 18 -6.95 -3.90 13.14
C SER A 18 -6.18 -4.17 14.43
N SER A 19 -6.78 -4.86 15.40
CA SER A 19 -6.13 -5.23 16.67
C SER A 19 -5.00 -6.26 16.52
N GLY A 20 -5.08 -7.15 15.50
CA GLY A 20 -4.05 -8.13 15.16
C GLY A 20 -3.02 -7.64 14.14
N TRP A 21 -3.24 -6.46 13.56
CA TRP A 21 -2.42 -5.93 12.47
C TRP A 21 -0.96 -5.71 12.90
N GLU A 22 -0.75 -5.34 14.14
CA GLU A 22 0.58 -5.12 14.69
C GLU A 22 1.42 -6.41 14.76
N THR A 23 0.82 -7.51 15.20
CA THR A 23 1.47 -8.83 15.21
C THR A 23 1.83 -9.28 13.79
N LEU A 24 0.98 -8.95 12.81
CA LEU A 24 1.24 -9.22 11.41
C LEU A 24 2.45 -8.42 10.90
N HIS A 25 2.57 -7.14 11.30
CA HIS A 25 3.70 -6.27 10.94
C HIS A 25 5.03 -6.73 11.54
N GLN A 26 5.01 -7.40 12.67
CA GLN A 26 6.19 -7.99 13.30
C GLN A 26 6.63 -9.30 12.64
N SER A 27 5.80 -9.88 11.77
CA SER A 27 6.13 -11.13 11.08
C SER A 27 7.34 -10.97 10.17
N ARG A 28 8.12 -12.06 10.01
CA ARG A 28 9.27 -12.08 9.11
C ARG A 28 8.88 -11.71 7.67
N THR A 29 7.74 -12.21 7.20
CA THR A 29 7.24 -11.95 5.85
C THR A 29 6.94 -10.47 5.63
N PHE A 30 6.27 -9.82 6.61
CA PHE A 30 5.95 -8.40 6.49
C PHE A 30 7.22 -7.54 6.52
N ARG A 31 8.17 -7.83 7.40
CA ARG A 31 9.46 -7.11 7.44
C ARG A 31 10.24 -7.26 6.15
N ALA A 32 10.31 -8.48 5.59
CA ALA A 32 11.00 -8.73 4.32
C ALA A 32 10.33 -7.98 3.15
N ARG A 33 8.97 -7.99 3.11
CA ARG A 33 8.19 -7.23 2.14
C ARG A 33 8.43 -5.73 2.23
N THR A 34 8.42 -5.18 3.45
CA THR A 34 8.67 -3.76 3.70
C THR A 34 10.09 -3.38 3.28
N ALA A 35 11.10 -4.18 3.66
CA ALA A 35 12.48 -3.95 3.25
C ALA A 35 12.60 -3.94 1.71
N ALA A 36 12.07 -4.96 1.03
CA ALA A 36 12.10 -5.03 -0.42
C ALA A 36 11.40 -3.85 -1.13
N MET A 37 10.37 -3.29 -0.51
CA MET A 37 9.68 -2.10 -1.01
C MET A 37 10.54 -0.85 -0.83
N PHE A 38 11.10 -0.65 0.36
CA PHE A 38 11.93 0.52 0.68
C PHE A 38 13.32 0.47 0.03
N ASP A 39 13.82 -0.74 -0.31
CA ASP A 39 15.06 -0.92 -1.09
C ASP A 39 14.99 -0.22 -2.46
N LEU A 40 13.78 -0.07 -3.04
CA LEU A 40 13.58 0.63 -4.31
C LEU A 40 13.89 2.14 -4.24
N LEU A 41 13.76 2.75 -3.06
CA LEU A 41 14.16 4.15 -2.84
C LEU A 41 15.68 4.32 -2.81
N GLY A 42 16.42 3.24 -2.59
CA GLY A 42 17.89 3.29 -2.50
C GLY A 42 18.38 4.28 -1.44
N ASN A 43 19.38 5.06 -1.83
CA ASN A 43 19.99 6.12 -1.01
C ASN A 43 19.39 7.51 -1.32
N ALA A 44 18.14 7.58 -1.83
CA ALA A 44 17.51 8.87 -2.07
C ALA A 44 17.47 9.69 -0.77
N ASP A 45 17.88 10.94 -0.86
CA ASP A 45 17.73 11.89 0.23
C ASP A 45 16.26 12.27 0.35
N LEU A 46 15.65 11.88 1.46
CA LEU A 46 14.23 12.09 1.76
C LEU A 46 14.02 13.13 2.87
N ASP A 47 15.09 13.68 3.46
CA ASP A 47 14.95 14.59 4.59
C ASP A 47 14.20 15.88 4.19
N GLY A 48 13.25 16.25 5.02
CA GLY A 48 12.37 17.41 4.79
C GLY A 48 11.36 17.23 3.65
N GLN A 49 11.33 16.07 2.96
CA GLN A 49 10.34 15.82 1.91
C GLN A 49 8.95 15.56 2.50
N ARG A 50 7.93 16.07 1.82
CA ARG A 50 6.52 15.87 2.17
C ARG A 50 5.96 14.62 1.47
N TRP A 51 5.59 13.61 2.26
CA TRP A 51 5.05 12.35 1.74
C TRP A 51 3.60 12.13 2.16
N LEU A 52 2.80 11.64 1.23
CA LEU A 52 1.46 11.11 1.49
C LEU A 52 1.53 9.59 1.57
N ASP A 53 1.05 9.00 2.67
CA ASP A 53 0.81 7.56 2.79
C ASP A 53 -0.68 7.30 2.58
N ALA A 54 -1.02 6.90 1.35
CA ALA A 54 -2.40 6.71 0.89
C ALA A 54 -2.88 5.28 1.20
N GLY A 55 -3.70 5.13 2.24
CA GLY A 55 -4.09 3.85 2.84
C GLY A 55 -3.08 3.42 3.91
N CYS A 56 -2.79 4.32 4.84
CA CYS A 56 -1.71 4.16 5.82
C CYS A 56 -1.94 3.06 6.86
N GLY A 57 -3.17 2.54 7.00
CA GLY A 57 -3.53 1.59 8.05
C GLY A 57 -3.14 2.11 9.43
N THR A 58 -2.45 1.30 10.22
CA THR A 58 -1.94 1.67 11.56
C THR A 58 -0.68 2.56 11.54
N GLY A 59 -0.29 3.07 10.37
CA GLY A 59 0.81 4.03 10.20
C GLY A 59 2.22 3.43 10.30
N THR A 60 2.38 2.13 10.15
CA THR A 60 3.71 1.48 10.25
C THR A 60 4.67 1.97 9.17
N LEU A 61 4.21 2.05 7.90
CA LEU A 61 5.05 2.51 6.81
C LEU A 61 5.25 4.03 6.85
N SER A 62 4.24 4.78 7.30
CA SER A 62 4.37 6.22 7.56
C SER A 62 5.53 6.52 8.52
N ARG A 63 5.67 5.73 9.59
CA ARG A 63 6.77 5.88 10.56
C ARG A 63 8.13 5.57 9.97
N LEU A 64 8.22 4.60 9.07
CA LEU A 64 9.47 4.28 8.38
C LEU A 64 9.92 5.41 7.43
N LEU A 65 8.98 6.11 6.79
CA LEU A 65 9.27 7.32 6.03
C LEU A 65 9.71 8.47 6.94
N ALA A 66 8.98 8.69 8.04
CA ALA A 66 9.33 9.73 9.01
C ALA A 66 10.70 9.49 9.66
N ALA A 67 11.07 8.24 9.93
CA ALA A 67 12.40 7.86 10.41
C ALA A 67 13.53 8.13 9.38
N ARG A 68 13.17 8.34 8.11
CA ARG A 68 14.08 8.79 7.04
C ARG A 68 14.05 10.31 6.82
N GLY A 69 13.44 11.06 7.76
CA GLY A 69 13.38 12.52 7.74
C GLY A 69 12.16 13.11 7.01
N CYS A 70 11.25 12.31 6.48
CA CYS A 70 10.06 12.81 5.78
C CYS A 70 9.04 13.43 6.74
N ASP A 71 8.34 14.48 6.26
CA ASP A 71 7.08 14.93 6.86
C ASP A 71 5.92 14.16 6.21
N VAL A 72 5.26 13.29 7.00
CA VAL A 72 4.32 12.32 6.46
C VAL A 72 2.88 12.64 6.86
N THR A 73 2.00 12.69 5.87
CA THR A 73 0.56 12.69 6.07
C THR A 73 0.01 11.31 5.70
N GLY A 74 -0.41 10.53 6.70
CA GLY A 74 -1.09 9.25 6.49
C GLY A 74 -2.59 9.43 6.39
N VAL A 75 -3.22 8.78 5.41
CA VAL A 75 -4.68 8.79 5.25
C VAL A 75 -5.21 7.37 5.09
N ASP A 76 -6.36 7.10 5.71
CA ASP A 76 -7.05 5.81 5.59
C ASP A 76 -8.58 6.02 5.64
N ALA A 77 -9.32 5.07 5.07
CA ALA A 77 -10.79 5.09 5.11
C ALA A 77 -11.35 4.51 6.41
N SER A 78 -10.61 3.63 7.08
CA SER A 78 -10.96 3.01 8.36
C SER A 78 -10.71 3.99 9.52
N PRO A 79 -11.74 4.36 10.29
CA PRO A 79 -11.56 5.15 11.51
C PRO A 79 -10.76 4.40 12.58
N GLU A 80 -10.90 3.06 12.66
CA GLU A 80 -10.19 2.20 13.60
C GLU A 80 -8.69 2.18 13.30
N MET A 81 -8.31 2.09 12.02
CA MET A 81 -6.90 2.19 11.60
C MET A 81 -6.31 3.55 11.94
N ILE A 82 -7.02 4.64 11.69
CA ILE A 82 -6.58 6.00 12.03
C ILE A 82 -6.46 6.19 13.54
N ALA A 83 -7.41 5.65 14.32
CA ALA A 83 -7.32 5.69 15.78
C ALA A 83 -6.08 4.94 16.28
N ALA A 84 -5.82 3.74 15.76
CA ALA A 84 -4.62 2.96 16.07
C ALA A 84 -3.33 3.68 15.63
N ALA A 85 -3.33 4.31 14.45
CA ALA A 85 -2.19 5.09 13.96
C ALA A 85 -1.85 6.28 14.89
N ARG A 86 -2.85 6.99 15.37
CA ARG A 86 -2.70 8.13 16.30
C ARG A 86 -2.30 7.71 17.71
N GLY A 87 -2.86 6.60 18.20
CA GLY A 87 -2.58 6.08 19.55
C GLY A 87 -1.18 5.49 19.70
N ARG A 88 -0.53 5.16 18.62
CA ARG A 88 0.79 4.55 18.60
C ARG A 88 1.87 5.60 18.82
N ARG A 89 2.56 5.56 19.97
CA ARG A 89 3.75 6.39 20.19
C ARG A 89 4.86 5.91 19.26
N ALA A 90 5.49 6.85 18.57
CA ALA A 90 6.62 6.54 17.70
C ALA A 90 7.86 6.28 18.55
N ASP A 91 8.44 5.08 18.43
CA ASP A 91 9.73 4.75 19.04
C ASP A 91 10.81 5.61 18.33
N GLY A 92 11.11 6.79 18.90
CA GLY A 92 12.14 7.69 18.39
C GLY A 92 11.79 8.53 17.15
N THR A 93 10.61 8.38 16.57
CA THR A 93 10.18 9.26 15.44
C THR A 93 9.57 10.55 15.98
N PRO A 94 10.01 11.73 15.53
CA PRO A 94 9.42 13.00 15.92
C PRO A 94 7.91 13.03 15.60
N ALA A 95 7.08 13.21 16.63
CA ALA A 95 5.62 13.18 16.47
C ALA A 95 5.12 14.29 15.55
N GLU A 96 5.84 15.41 15.47
CA GLU A 96 5.58 16.56 14.60
C GLU A 96 5.71 16.25 13.11
N ARG A 97 6.45 15.20 12.74
CA ARG A 97 6.60 14.75 11.35
C ARG A 97 5.48 13.82 10.88
N LEU A 98 4.51 13.50 11.74
CA LEU A 98 3.45 12.54 11.44
C LEU A 98 2.06 13.13 11.67
N THR A 99 1.25 13.16 10.62
CA THR A 99 -0.17 13.53 10.69
C THR A 99 -1.03 12.40 10.13
N PHE A 100 -2.10 12.00 10.85
CA PHE A 100 -3.02 10.97 10.38
C PHE A 100 -4.44 11.54 10.26
N ARG A 101 -5.09 11.30 9.11
CA ARG A 101 -6.44 11.80 8.80
C ARG A 101 -7.29 10.71 8.18
N GLN A 102 -8.53 10.59 8.66
CA GLN A 102 -9.52 9.76 7.99
C GLN A 102 -10.03 10.47 6.73
N ILE A 103 -10.09 9.73 5.61
CA ILE A 103 -10.72 10.16 4.36
C ILE A 103 -11.62 9.04 3.82
N PRO A 104 -12.69 9.34 3.09
CA PRO A 104 -13.61 8.29 2.62
C PRO A 104 -13.00 7.41 1.53
N THR A 105 -12.06 7.91 0.74
CA THR A 105 -11.43 7.17 -0.38
C THR A 105 -10.21 7.90 -0.92
N ILE A 106 -9.23 7.15 -1.41
CA ILE A 106 -8.08 7.69 -2.13
C ILE A 106 -8.43 8.08 -3.59
N ALA A 107 -9.62 7.74 -4.07
CA ALA A 107 -10.11 8.19 -5.37
C ALA A 107 -10.53 9.69 -5.37
N SER A 108 -10.51 10.34 -4.20
CA SER A 108 -10.74 11.78 -4.03
C SER A 108 -9.88 12.26 -2.86
N LEU A 109 -8.66 12.68 -3.15
CA LEU A 109 -7.70 13.15 -2.15
C LEU A 109 -7.95 14.62 -1.81
N PRO A 110 -8.20 14.98 -0.53
CA PRO A 110 -8.52 16.36 -0.11
C PRO A 110 -7.26 17.22 0.08
N PHE A 111 -6.38 17.19 -0.92
CA PHE A 111 -5.11 17.92 -0.94
C PHE A 111 -4.99 18.73 -2.21
N ALA A 112 -4.24 19.83 -2.14
CA ALA A 112 -3.94 20.67 -3.29
C ALA A 112 -3.09 19.91 -4.33
N ASP A 113 -3.15 20.35 -5.57
CA ASP A 113 -2.29 19.85 -6.64
C ASP A 113 -0.82 20.09 -6.28
N ARG A 114 0.05 19.14 -6.66
CA ARG A 114 1.52 19.27 -6.52
C ARG A 114 1.96 19.56 -5.08
N SER A 115 1.26 19.00 -4.08
CA SER A 115 1.51 19.27 -2.66
C SER A 115 2.47 18.30 -1.99
N PHE A 116 2.84 17.19 -2.68
CA PHE A 116 3.71 16.16 -2.13
C PHE A 116 4.91 15.86 -3.03
N ASP A 117 6.05 15.60 -2.40
CA ASP A 117 7.29 15.12 -3.02
C ASP A 117 7.21 13.64 -3.34
N GLY A 118 6.48 12.89 -2.52
CA GLY A 118 6.27 11.47 -2.70
C GLY A 118 4.90 11.01 -2.25
N VAL A 119 4.44 9.91 -2.84
CA VAL A 119 3.25 9.16 -2.40
C VAL A 119 3.64 7.72 -2.19
N LEU A 120 3.29 7.17 -1.03
CA LEU A 120 3.32 5.76 -0.71
C LEU A 120 1.88 5.22 -0.83
N CYS A 121 1.69 4.10 -1.54
CA CYS A 121 0.39 3.44 -1.68
C CYS A 121 0.60 1.91 -1.63
N ALA A 122 0.65 1.36 -0.41
CA ALA A 122 1.06 -0.02 -0.17
C ALA A 122 -0.14 -0.95 0.05
N SER A 123 -0.43 -1.83 -0.91
CA SER A 123 -1.55 -2.80 -0.84
C SER A 123 -2.90 -2.15 -0.57
N VAL A 124 -3.22 -1.13 -1.36
CA VAL A 124 -4.49 -0.39 -1.29
C VAL A 124 -5.26 -0.49 -2.60
N LEU A 125 -4.54 -0.44 -3.73
CA LEU A 125 -5.17 -0.41 -5.06
C LEU A 125 -6.00 -1.67 -5.36
N GLU A 126 -5.71 -2.78 -4.71
CA GLU A 126 -6.51 -4.01 -4.84
C GLU A 126 -7.90 -3.92 -4.22
N TYR A 127 -8.14 -2.96 -3.33
CA TYR A 127 -9.42 -2.79 -2.61
C TYR A 127 -10.27 -1.64 -3.12
N VAL A 128 -9.75 -0.84 -4.06
CA VAL A 128 -10.51 0.30 -4.61
C VAL A 128 -11.33 -0.09 -5.83
N PRO A 129 -12.51 0.51 -6.02
CA PRO A 129 -13.36 0.18 -7.16
C PRO A 129 -12.80 0.71 -8.50
N ASN A 130 -12.00 1.78 -8.49
CA ASN A 130 -11.48 2.43 -9.69
C ASN A 130 -10.00 2.84 -9.49
N VAL A 131 -9.10 1.97 -9.94
CA VAL A 131 -7.64 2.19 -9.84
C VAL A 131 -7.19 3.39 -10.69
N ALA A 132 -7.76 3.57 -11.88
CA ALA A 132 -7.41 4.68 -12.77
C ALA A 132 -7.71 6.04 -12.11
N GLN A 133 -8.84 6.17 -11.43
CA GLN A 133 -9.18 7.38 -10.68
C GLN A 133 -8.22 7.61 -9.51
N CYS A 134 -7.82 6.56 -8.80
CA CYS A 134 -6.82 6.67 -7.73
C CYS A 134 -5.46 7.12 -8.26
N LEU A 135 -5.00 6.56 -9.39
CA LEU A 135 -3.75 6.98 -10.04
C LEU A 135 -3.81 8.43 -10.54
N ALA A 136 -4.95 8.87 -11.08
CA ALA A 136 -5.14 10.27 -11.46
C ALA A 136 -5.04 11.21 -10.25
N GLN A 137 -5.61 10.83 -9.09
CA GLN A 137 -5.48 11.61 -7.86
C GLN A 137 -4.05 11.61 -7.30
N ILE A 138 -3.37 10.47 -7.34
CA ILE A 138 -1.95 10.36 -6.96
C ILE A 138 -1.11 11.27 -7.85
N HIS A 139 -1.28 11.18 -9.18
CA HIS A 139 -0.59 12.06 -10.11
C HIS A 139 -0.87 13.54 -9.80
N ARG A 140 -2.11 13.92 -9.57
CA ARG A 140 -2.50 15.32 -9.29
C ARG A 140 -1.77 15.89 -8.07
N VAL A 141 -1.71 15.12 -6.96
CA VAL A 141 -1.12 15.61 -5.70
C VAL A 141 0.41 15.55 -5.67
N LEU A 142 1.04 14.70 -6.49
CA LEU A 142 2.49 14.68 -6.66
C LEU A 142 2.96 15.95 -7.38
N ARG A 143 4.09 16.53 -6.99
CA ARG A 143 4.77 17.54 -7.78
C ARG A 143 5.43 16.92 -9.04
N PRO A 144 5.72 17.71 -10.10
CA PRO A 144 6.54 17.22 -11.20
C PRO A 144 7.87 16.64 -10.70
N GLY A 145 8.25 15.46 -11.19
CA GLY A 145 9.41 14.72 -10.70
C GLY A 145 9.22 13.99 -9.37
N GLY A 146 8.06 14.14 -8.70
CA GLY A 146 7.74 13.47 -7.43
C GLY A 146 7.61 11.95 -7.59
N LEU A 147 7.86 11.22 -6.51
CA LEU A 147 7.95 9.76 -6.50
C LEU A 147 6.65 9.09 -6.06
N LEU A 148 6.29 8.01 -6.72
CA LEU A 148 5.25 7.06 -6.29
C LEU A 148 5.92 5.74 -5.91
N LEU A 149 5.77 5.33 -4.65
CA LEU A 149 6.12 3.99 -4.19
C LEU A 149 4.83 3.20 -3.96
N VAL A 150 4.55 2.21 -4.80
CA VAL A 150 3.30 1.46 -4.76
C VAL A 150 3.53 -0.04 -4.70
N SER A 151 2.71 -0.77 -3.94
CA SER A 151 2.67 -2.24 -4.03
C SER A 151 1.28 -2.72 -4.40
N ILE A 152 1.24 -3.72 -5.27
CA ILE A 152 0.03 -4.37 -5.77
C ILE A 152 0.20 -5.89 -5.81
N PRO A 153 -0.89 -6.65 -5.79
CA PRO A 153 -0.85 -8.08 -6.03
C PRO A 153 -0.28 -8.44 -7.40
N ASN A 154 0.62 -9.42 -7.39
CA ASN A 154 1.27 -9.94 -8.60
C ASN A 154 0.40 -11.01 -9.26
N ARG A 155 -0.18 -10.71 -10.43
CA ARG A 155 -0.97 -11.67 -11.21
C ARG A 155 -0.16 -12.85 -11.71
N ASP A 156 1.13 -12.65 -11.98
CA ASP A 156 2.01 -13.67 -12.56
C ASP A 156 2.65 -14.60 -11.50
N SER A 157 2.36 -14.39 -10.21
CA SER A 157 2.85 -15.23 -9.13
C SER A 157 2.12 -16.58 -9.09
N LEU A 158 2.86 -17.67 -9.31
CA LEU A 158 2.33 -19.03 -9.18
C LEU A 158 1.88 -19.32 -7.76
N LEU A 159 2.61 -18.79 -6.76
CA LEU A 159 2.23 -18.93 -5.37
C LEU A 159 0.91 -18.22 -5.06
N ARG A 160 0.69 -17.00 -5.60
CA ARG A 160 -0.59 -16.31 -5.45
C ARG A 160 -1.73 -17.09 -6.13
N GLN A 161 -1.48 -17.67 -7.30
CA GLN A 161 -2.49 -18.49 -7.97
C GLN A 161 -2.86 -19.72 -7.12
N SER A 162 -1.89 -20.37 -6.47
CA SER A 162 -2.19 -21.48 -5.54
C SER A 162 -3.01 -21.02 -4.33
N TYR A 163 -2.79 -19.81 -3.80
CA TYR A 163 -3.62 -19.24 -2.73
C TYR A 163 -5.06 -18.99 -3.19
N LYS A 164 -5.25 -18.54 -4.43
CA LYS A 164 -6.60 -18.33 -5.00
C LYS A 164 -7.34 -19.67 -5.15
N LEU A 165 -6.67 -20.71 -5.59
CA LEU A 165 -7.25 -22.06 -5.67
C LEU A 165 -7.61 -22.60 -4.27
N ALA A 166 -6.72 -22.46 -3.30
CA ALA A 166 -6.96 -22.87 -1.92
C ALA A 166 -8.12 -22.07 -1.29
N HIS A 167 -8.20 -20.76 -1.55
CA HIS A 167 -9.32 -19.93 -1.13
C HIS A 167 -10.64 -20.44 -1.73
N ALA A 168 -10.69 -20.63 -3.04
CA ALA A 168 -11.89 -21.10 -3.73
C ALA A 168 -12.35 -22.48 -3.25
N ALA A 169 -11.43 -23.41 -3.00
CA ALA A 169 -11.73 -24.74 -2.48
C ALA A 169 -12.27 -24.65 -1.03
N SER A 170 -11.59 -23.93 -0.15
CA SER A 170 -11.99 -23.78 1.26
C SER A 170 -13.30 -23.01 1.44
N SER A 171 -13.62 -22.08 0.55
CA SER A 171 -14.88 -21.32 0.58
C SER A 171 -16.13 -22.17 0.33
N ARG A 172 -15.96 -23.37 -0.26
CA ARG A 172 -17.09 -24.30 -0.50
C ARG A 172 -17.45 -25.12 0.75
N VAL A 173 -16.50 -25.24 1.69
CA VAL A 173 -16.64 -26.16 2.85
C VAL A 173 -16.54 -25.46 4.20
N SER A 174 -16.19 -24.16 4.23
CA SER A 174 -15.97 -23.41 5.47
C SER A 174 -16.49 -21.99 5.37
N ALA A 175 -17.17 -21.53 6.43
CA ALA A 175 -17.55 -20.14 6.61
C ALA A 175 -16.32 -19.23 6.87
N ARG A 176 -15.17 -19.82 7.20
CA ARG A 176 -13.89 -19.09 7.39
C ARG A 176 -12.83 -19.65 6.44
N PRO A 177 -12.91 -19.32 5.14
CA PRO A 177 -11.98 -19.83 4.14
C PRO A 177 -10.55 -19.36 4.39
N LEU A 178 -9.59 -20.11 3.85
CA LEU A 178 -8.19 -19.71 3.81
C LEU A 178 -8.05 -18.42 2.98
N PHE A 179 -7.06 -17.58 3.34
CA PHE A 179 -6.75 -16.34 2.61
C PHE A 179 -7.97 -15.41 2.39
N ARG A 180 -8.75 -15.16 3.43
CA ARG A 180 -9.99 -14.35 3.40
C ARG A 180 -9.86 -13.02 2.66
N TYR A 181 -8.69 -12.37 2.70
CA TYR A 181 -8.43 -11.10 2.02
C TYR A 181 -8.63 -11.19 0.49
N LEU A 182 -8.49 -12.38 -0.10
CA LEU A 182 -8.70 -12.59 -1.54
C LEU A 182 -10.14 -12.34 -1.98
N ALA A 183 -11.12 -12.47 -1.09
CA ALA A 183 -12.50 -12.13 -1.39
C ALA A 183 -12.70 -10.64 -1.70
N PHE A 184 -11.81 -9.78 -1.19
CA PHE A 184 -11.88 -8.33 -1.32
C PHE A 184 -10.85 -7.78 -2.32
N SER A 185 -9.84 -8.58 -2.71
CA SER A 185 -8.78 -8.19 -3.65
C SER A 185 -9.31 -8.26 -5.09
N LYS A 186 -9.72 -7.11 -5.63
CA LYS A 186 -10.37 -6.98 -6.95
C LYS A 186 -9.40 -6.63 -8.07
N PHE A 187 -8.23 -6.10 -7.75
CA PHE A 187 -7.23 -5.68 -8.72
C PHE A 187 -5.91 -6.42 -8.50
N GLU A 188 -5.35 -6.94 -9.59
CA GLU A 188 -4.01 -7.49 -9.67
C GLU A 188 -3.47 -7.25 -11.08
N ALA A 189 -2.16 -7.08 -11.23
CA ALA A 189 -1.56 -6.84 -12.52
C ALA A 189 -0.21 -7.57 -12.67
N SER A 190 0.21 -7.76 -13.92
CA SER A 190 1.60 -8.06 -14.26
C SER A 190 2.44 -6.76 -14.22
N PRO A 191 3.78 -6.83 -14.14
CA PRO A 191 4.63 -5.65 -14.24
C PRO A 191 4.37 -4.84 -15.52
N ALA A 192 4.22 -5.52 -16.67
CA ALA A 192 3.96 -4.86 -17.94
C ALA A 192 2.60 -4.15 -17.99
N ALA A 193 1.55 -4.81 -17.46
CA ALA A 193 0.22 -4.19 -17.40
C ALA A 193 0.22 -2.96 -16.49
N MET A 194 0.89 -3.03 -15.33
CA MET A 194 0.99 -1.89 -14.43
C MET A 194 1.83 -0.76 -15.02
N GLN A 195 2.91 -1.07 -15.74
CA GLN A 195 3.71 -0.07 -16.44
C GLN A 195 2.86 0.70 -17.48
N GLY A 196 2.04 -0.02 -18.26
CA GLY A 196 1.11 0.59 -19.22
C GLY A 196 0.11 1.51 -18.54
N LEU A 197 -0.47 1.06 -17.41
CA LEU A 197 -1.44 1.83 -16.64
C LEU A 197 -0.81 3.10 -16.02
N LEU A 198 0.38 2.99 -15.43
CA LEU A 198 1.11 4.14 -14.89
C LEU A 198 1.40 5.18 -15.98
N ARG A 199 1.89 4.74 -17.15
CA ARG A 199 2.19 5.63 -18.26
C ARG A 199 0.97 6.40 -18.77
N GLN A 200 -0.21 5.75 -18.81
CA GLN A 200 -1.48 6.40 -19.18
C GLN A 200 -1.84 7.55 -18.20
N HIS A 201 -1.30 7.53 -17.00
CA HIS A 201 -1.51 8.55 -15.97
C HIS A 201 -0.30 9.47 -15.75
N GLY A 202 0.66 9.55 -16.69
CA GLY A 202 1.82 10.44 -16.59
C GLY A 202 2.79 10.04 -15.47
N LEU A 203 2.92 8.73 -15.24
CA LEU A 203 3.82 8.15 -14.23
C LEU A 203 4.77 7.17 -14.92
N THR A 204 6.06 7.47 -14.91
CA THR A 204 7.10 6.62 -15.49
C THR A 204 7.65 5.65 -14.45
N MET A 205 7.54 4.35 -14.70
CA MET A 205 8.10 3.30 -13.85
C MET A 205 9.63 3.35 -13.90
N LEU A 206 10.29 3.45 -12.75
CA LEU A 206 11.76 3.50 -12.60
C LEU A 206 12.34 2.13 -12.21
N ALA A 207 11.69 1.44 -11.27
CA ALA A 207 12.16 0.17 -10.74
C ALA A 207 11.00 -0.71 -10.29
N THR A 208 11.24 -2.03 -10.27
CA THR A 208 10.31 -3.03 -9.74
C THR A 208 11.05 -4.03 -8.85
N GLY A 209 10.35 -4.53 -7.84
CA GLY A 209 10.80 -5.63 -7.01
C GLY A 209 9.62 -6.53 -6.65
N PHE A 210 9.91 -7.75 -6.20
CA PHE A 210 8.91 -8.73 -5.82
C PHE A 210 9.09 -9.13 -4.37
N ALA A 211 7.99 -9.42 -3.68
CA ALA A 211 7.99 -9.81 -2.27
C ALA A 211 6.64 -10.41 -1.86
N GLY A 212 6.52 -10.78 -0.57
CA GLY A 212 5.24 -11.11 0.06
C GLY A 212 4.96 -12.59 0.18
N SER A 213 5.92 -13.46 -0.14
CA SER A 213 5.82 -14.89 0.14
C SER A 213 6.49 -15.25 1.47
N PRO A 214 6.12 -16.38 2.10
CA PRO A 214 6.80 -16.88 3.29
C PRO A 214 8.17 -17.54 2.99
N LEU A 215 8.57 -17.61 1.72
CA LEU A 215 9.80 -18.24 1.27
C LEU A 215 11.02 -17.37 1.56
N PRO A 216 12.25 -17.95 1.52
CA PRO A 216 13.48 -17.18 1.65
C PRO A 216 13.56 -16.03 0.64
N PRO A 217 14.21 -14.89 0.97
CA PRO A 217 14.25 -13.70 0.11
C PRO A 217 14.75 -13.98 -1.31
N ALA A 218 15.71 -14.89 -1.49
CA ALA A 218 16.23 -15.25 -2.81
C ALA A 218 15.15 -15.87 -3.74
N LEU A 219 14.16 -16.54 -3.19
CA LEU A 219 13.00 -17.08 -3.92
C LEU A 219 11.87 -16.07 -4.00
N ASP A 220 11.58 -15.38 -2.89
CA ASP A 220 10.50 -14.39 -2.78
C ASP A 220 10.66 -13.23 -3.77
N ARG A 221 11.92 -12.84 -4.07
CA ARG A 221 12.22 -11.78 -5.04
C ARG A 221 12.07 -12.21 -6.51
N ARG A 222 11.69 -13.45 -6.79
CA ARG A 222 11.44 -13.92 -8.18
C ARG A 222 10.05 -13.50 -8.66
N PRO A 223 9.91 -13.06 -9.92
CA PRO A 223 8.62 -12.63 -10.47
C PRO A 223 7.51 -13.69 -10.39
N SER A 224 7.87 -14.97 -10.54
CA SER A 224 6.91 -16.08 -10.46
C SER A 224 6.54 -16.51 -9.04
N VAL A 225 7.21 -16.00 -8.01
CA VAL A 225 7.04 -16.40 -6.60
C VAL A 225 6.48 -15.28 -5.75
N GLY A 226 7.09 -14.09 -5.79
CA GLY A 226 6.63 -12.94 -5.01
C GLY A 226 5.17 -12.63 -5.28
N THR A 227 4.35 -12.63 -4.22
CA THR A 227 2.90 -12.43 -4.33
C THR A 227 2.50 -10.98 -4.54
N LEU A 228 3.45 -10.07 -4.35
CA LEU A 228 3.32 -8.62 -4.56
C LEU A 228 4.40 -8.13 -5.53
N ILE A 229 4.04 -7.10 -6.28
CA ILE A 229 4.95 -6.26 -7.05
C ILE A 229 5.09 -4.95 -6.29
N ASN A 230 6.32 -4.58 -5.94
CA ASN A 230 6.67 -3.24 -5.48
C ASN A 230 7.19 -2.45 -6.67
N ILE A 231 6.74 -1.22 -6.80
CA ILE A 231 7.06 -0.37 -7.94
C ILE A 231 7.45 1.01 -7.42
N LEU A 232 8.58 1.51 -7.90
CA LEU A 232 8.94 2.90 -7.83
C LEU A 232 8.63 3.55 -9.18
N ALA A 233 7.86 4.61 -9.18
CA ALA A 233 7.57 5.40 -10.37
C ALA A 233 7.80 6.88 -10.08
N ARG A 234 7.92 7.69 -11.14
CA ARG A 234 8.10 9.13 -11.06
C ARG A 234 7.03 9.83 -11.87
N ARG A 235 6.47 10.91 -11.33
CA ARG A 235 5.60 11.78 -12.09
C ARG A 235 6.40 12.48 -13.19
N ASP A 236 5.90 12.40 -14.41
CA ASP A 236 6.45 13.13 -15.56
C ASP A 236 6.28 14.65 -15.37
N GLY A 237 7.12 15.42 -16.04
CA GLY A 237 7.16 16.88 -15.90
C GLY A 237 5.94 17.61 -16.46
#